data_239593a0807c939bc88a0dfa8f874136
#
_entry.id   239593a0807c939bc88a0dfa8f874136
#
_cell.length_a   1.000
_cell.length_b   1.000
_cell.length_c   1.000
_cell.angle_alpha   90.00
_cell.angle_beta   90.00
_cell.angle_gamma   90.00
#
_symmetry.space_group_name_H-M   'P 1'
#
loop_
_entity.id
_entity.type
_entity.pdbx_description
1 polymer ?
#
loop_
_entity_poly.entity_id
_entity_poly.type
_entity_poly.pdbx_seq_one_letter_code
_entity_poly.pdbx_strand_id
1 'polypeptide(L)'
;MIKMLALAIWASAIAMLAGNAISQWQAAKASPQKENVEHVYEYRKTKVINVPIIADGALLGYVLVQFLYGLDPKVMEKSAVSPDALILDEAFRTLYGDPRLDFRHLEKYDMDSLTKRLVTAMNARLGEGSVKDVLLQDFSYMPKNETPR
;
A
#
# COMPACT_ATOMS: atom_id res chain seq x y z
N MET A 1 10.28 -46.52 -55.98
CA MET A 1 9.31 -45.42 -55.71
C MET A 1 8.67 -45.52 -54.27
N ILE A 2 8.25 -46.71 -53.87
CA ILE A 2 7.62 -46.92 -52.53
C ILE A 2 8.53 -46.52 -51.33
N LYS A 3 9.84 -46.82 -51.46
CA LYS A 3 10.85 -46.48 -50.42
C LYS A 3 11.00 -44.94 -50.18
N MET A 4 10.90 -44.14 -51.23
CA MET A 4 10.96 -42.67 -51.12
C MET A 4 9.69 -42.06 -50.51
N LEU A 5 8.56 -42.69 -50.83
CA LEU A 5 7.28 -42.26 -50.24
C LEU A 5 7.23 -42.54 -48.73
N ALA A 6 7.72 -43.67 -48.27
CA ALA A 6 7.83 -44.02 -46.87
C ALA A 6 8.77 -43.10 -46.09
N LEU A 7 9.89 -42.68 -46.67
CA LEU A 7 10.81 -41.71 -46.06
C LEU A 7 10.20 -40.32 -45.92
N ALA A 8 9.42 -39.88 -46.93
CA ALA A 8 8.74 -38.58 -46.86
C ALA A 8 7.65 -38.54 -45.78
N ILE A 9 6.89 -39.62 -45.60
CA ILE A 9 5.87 -39.73 -44.54
C ILE A 9 6.55 -39.77 -43.17
N TRP A 10 7.69 -40.45 -43.05
CA TRP A 10 8.40 -40.56 -41.78
C TRP A 10 9.01 -39.21 -41.36
N ALA A 11 9.56 -38.45 -42.28
CA ALA A 11 10.10 -37.12 -42.04
C ALA A 11 9.03 -36.10 -41.62
N SER A 12 7.85 -36.17 -42.23
CA SER A 12 6.72 -35.27 -41.85
C SER A 12 6.15 -35.58 -40.45
N ALA A 13 6.14 -36.86 -40.06
CA ALA A 13 5.71 -37.26 -38.74
C ALA A 13 6.65 -36.76 -37.62
N ILE A 14 7.97 -36.81 -37.87
CA ILE A 14 8.97 -36.28 -36.94
C ILE A 14 8.87 -34.76 -36.82
N ALA A 15 8.65 -34.04 -37.92
CA ALA A 15 8.49 -32.59 -37.92
C ALA A 15 7.25 -32.14 -37.13
N MET A 16 6.13 -32.85 -37.20
CA MET A 16 4.93 -32.57 -36.41
C MET A 16 5.14 -32.83 -34.92
N LEU A 17 5.84 -33.89 -34.53
CA LEU A 17 6.13 -34.19 -33.13
C LEU A 17 7.10 -33.17 -32.51
N ALA A 18 8.13 -32.76 -33.26
CA ALA A 18 9.08 -31.75 -32.80
C ALA A 18 8.42 -30.36 -32.65
N GLY A 19 7.53 -29.97 -33.54
CA GLY A 19 6.78 -28.71 -33.47
C GLY A 19 5.88 -28.62 -32.23
N ASN A 20 5.18 -29.69 -31.87
CA ASN A 20 4.35 -29.76 -30.69
C ASN A 20 5.17 -29.72 -29.39
N ALA A 21 6.33 -30.35 -29.34
CA ALA A 21 7.19 -30.33 -28.17
C ALA A 21 7.77 -28.92 -27.91
N ILE A 22 8.14 -28.20 -28.95
CA ILE A 22 8.69 -26.84 -28.85
C ILE A 22 7.60 -25.83 -28.40
N SER A 23 6.39 -25.97 -28.95
CA SER A 23 5.26 -25.09 -28.56
C SER A 23 4.85 -25.29 -27.10
N GLN A 24 4.85 -26.51 -26.56
CA GLN A 24 4.59 -26.79 -25.17
C GLN A 24 5.71 -26.30 -24.26
N TRP A 25 6.97 -26.37 -24.69
CA TRP A 25 8.11 -25.83 -23.95
C TRP A 25 8.10 -24.30 -23.90
N GLN A 26 7.69 -23.65 -24.97
CA GLN A 26 7.52 -22.20 -25.01
C GLN A 26 6.30 -21.75 -24.17
N ALA A 27 5.21 -22.50 -24.21
CA ALA A 27 4.05 -22.23 -23.34
C ALA A 27 4.35 -22.45 -21.84
N ALA A 28 5.20 -23.44 -21.51
CA ALA A 28 5.63 -23.67 -20.12
C ALA A 28 6.66 -22.63 -19.62
N LYS A 29 7.42 -22.00 -20.54
CA LYS A 29 8.32 -20.89 -20.22
C LYS A 29 7.68 -19.51 -20.30
N ALA A 30 6.54 -19.38 -20.94
CA ALA A 30 5.66 -18.24 -20.78
C ALA A 30 4.99 -18.38 -19.40
N SER A 31 5.76 -18.14 -18.33
CA SER A 31 5.16 -17.71 -17.06
C SER A 31 4.15 -16.63 -17.45
N PRO A 32 2.91 -16.65 -16.92
CA PRO A 32 2.03 -15.53 -17.12
C PRO A 32 2.84 -14.31 -16.64
N GLN A 33 3.29 -13.53 -17.61
CA GLN A 33 3.80 -12.19 -17.32
C GLN A 33 2.64 -11.60 -16.57
N LYS A 34 2.74 -11.55 -15.22
CA LYS A 34 1.85 -10.71 -14.41
C LYS A 34 1.95 -9.40 -15.14
N GLU A 35 0.90 -9.08 -15.86
CA GLU A 35 0.71 -7.78 -16.46
C GLU A 35 1.02 -6.85 -15.30
N ASN A 36 2.21 -6.28 -15.31
CA ASN A 36 2.62 -5.28 -14.38
C ASN A 36 1.74 -4.09 -14.79
N VAL A 37 0.48 -4.14 -14.36
CA VAL A 37 -0.37 -2.98 -14.33
C VAL A 37 0.41 -2.06 -13.41
N GLU A 38 1.18 -1.18 -14.00
CA GLU A 38 1.88 -0.13 -13.29
C GLU A 38 0.78 0.64 -12.57
N HIS A 39 0.51 0.23 -11.32
CA HIS A 39 -0.46 0.90 -10.47
C HIS A 39 0.09 2.30 -10.24
N VAL A 40 -0.42 3.23 -11.02
CA VAL A 40 -0.13 4.67 -10.84
C VAL A 40 -0.83 5.08 -9.57
N TYR A 41 -0.07 5.29 -8.50
CA TYR A 41 -0.59 5.82 -7.25
C TYR A 41 -0.53 7.34 -7.28
N GLU A 42 -1.60 7.98 -6.83
CA GLU A 42 -1.66 9.42 -6.62
C GLU A 42 -1.32 9.74 -5.16
N TYR A 43 -0.33 10.59 -4.94
CA TYR A 43 0.04 11.00 -3.59
C TYR A 43 -0.79 12.18 -3.12
N ARG A 44 -1.42 12.00 -1.95
CA ARG A 44 -2.32 12.96 -1.33
C ARG A 44 -1.84 13.31 0.07
N LYS A 45 -1.96 14.59 0.40
CA LYS A 45 -1.60 15.12 1.71
C LYS A 45 -2.84 15.23 2.60
N THR A 46 -2.78 14.69 3.82
CA THR A 46 -3.88 14.83 4.77
C THR A 46 -3.92 16.24 5.37
N LYS A 47 -5.02 16.57 6.02
CA LYS A 47 -5.03 17.67 6.97
C LYS A 47 -4.17 17.33 8.18
N VAL A 48 -3.75 18.34 8.94
CA VAL A 48 -3.08 18.13 10.23
C VAL A 48 -4.07 17.59 11.24
N ILE A 49 -3.68 16.54 11.97
CA ILE A 49 -4.43 16.00 13.10
C ILE A 49 -3.84 16.57 14.38
N ASN A 50 -4.69 17.02 15.27
CA ASN A 50 -4.32 17.48 16.60
C ASN A 50 -4.76 16.43 17.63
N VAL A 51 -3.80 15.63 18.13
CA VAL A 51 -4.06 14.59 19.13
C VAL A 51 -3.82 15.18 20.52
N PRO A 52 -4.85 15.32 21.37
CA PRO A 52 -4.68 15.92 22.69
C PRO A 52 -3.90 14.98 23.62
N ILE A 53 -2.93 15.52 24.32
CA ILE A 53 -2.17 14.83 25.35
C ILE A 53 -2.72 15.24 26.73
N ILE A 54 -3.32 14.27 27.40
CA ILE A 54 -3.92 14.45 28.73
C ILE A 54 -3.13 13.58 29.71
N ALA A 55 -2.60 14.19 30.76
CA ALA A 55 -1.98 13.49 31.86
C ALA A 55 -2.46 14.10 33.19
N ASP A 56 -2.69 13.27 34.17
CA ASP A 56 -3.20 13.66 35.52
C ASP A 56 -4.48 14.51 35.46
N GLY A 57 -5.35 14.22 34.48
CA GLY A 57 -6.61 14.94 34.27
C GLY A 57 -6.46 16.34 33.66
N ALA A 58 -5.26 16.74 33.26
CA ALA A 58 -4.99 18.04 32.63
C ALA A 58 -4.52 17.90 31.19
N LEU A 59 -4.99 18.82 30.34
CA LEU A 59 -4.46 18.95 28.99
C LEU A 59 -3.06 19.59 29.02
N LEU A 60 -2.07 18.87 28.52
CA LEU A 60 -0.68 19.34 28.46
C LEU A 60 -0.37 20.04 27.13
N GLY A 61 -0.96 19.59 26.05
CA GLY A 61 -0.75 20.09 24.70
C GLY A 61 -1.33 19.16 23.65
N TYR A 62 -0.83 19.28 22.46
CA TYR A 62 -1.27 18.48 21.30
C TYR A 62 -0.05 17.91 20.56
N VAL A 63 -0.16 16.67 20.11
CA VAL A 63 0.72 16.14 19.07
C VAL A 63 0.07 16.43 17.72
N LEU A 64 0.78 17.14 16.89
CA LEU A 64 0.38 17.50 15.52
C LEU A 64 0.99 16.50 14.56
N VAL A 65 0.15 15.91 13.71
CA VAL A 65 0.58 14.89 12.75
C VAL A 65 -0.01 15.19 11.39
N GLN A 66 0.80 15.02 10.35
CA GLN A 66 0.37 15.11 8.96
C GLN A 66 1.00 13.99 8.14
N PHE A 67 0.21 13.39 7.27
CA PHE A 67 0.65 12.29 6.40
C PHE A 67 0.57 12.66 4.93
N LEU A 68 1.43 12.01 4.14
CA LEU A 68 1.35 11.90 2.70
C LEU A 68 1.13 10.42 2.39
N TYR A 69 0.12 10.06 1.60
CA TYR A 69 -0.18 8.66 1.30
C TYR A 69 -0.44 8.44 -0.19
N GLY A 70 0.06 7.31 -0.72
CA GLY A 70 -0.14 6.89 -2.10
C GLY A 70 -1.43 6.09 -2.24
N LEU A 71 -2.41 6.62 -3.00
CA LEU A 71 -3.74 6.03 -3.20
C LEU A 71 -3.94 5.61 -4.66
N ASP A 72 -4.53 4.43 -4.90
CA ASP A 72 -5.03 4.06 -6.23
C ASP A 72 -6.20 4.98 -6.62
N PRO A 73 -6.12 5.74 -7.73
CA PRO A 73 -7.17 6.64 -8.15
C PRO A 73 -8.56 6.00 -8.29
N LYS A 74 -8.60 4.71 -8.62
CA LYS A 74 -9.85 3.94 -8.78
C LYS A 74 -10.64 3.81 -7.46
N VAL A 75 -9.96 3.95 -6.32
CA VAL A 75 -10.60 3.87 -5.01
C VAL A 75 -11.48 5.08 -4.74
N MET A 76 -11.08 6.27 -5.25
CA MET A 76 -11.85 7.50 -5.10
C MET A 76 -13.25 7.40 -5.71
N GLU A 77 -13.37 6.71 -6.83
CA GLU A 77 -14.64 6.58 -7.56
C GLU A 77 -15.60 5.61 -6.86
N LYS A 78 -15.07 4.66 -6.10
CA LYS A 78 -15.83 3.54 -5.52
C LYS A 78 -16.12 3.69 -4.03
N SER A 79 -15.36 4.54 -3.34
CA SER A 79 -15.48 4.66 -1.88
C SER A 79 -16.61 5.61 -1.48
N ALA A 80 -17.53 5.12 -0.66
CA ALA A 80 -18.59 5.94 -0.06
C ALA A 80 -18.06 6.92 1.01
N VAL A 81 -16.88 6.66 1.56
CA VAL A 81 -16.22 7.47 2.59
C VAL A 81 -14.89 7.98 2.05
N SER A 82 -14.60 9.26 2.28
CA SER A 82 -13.31 9.83 1.87
C SER A 82 -12.13 9.07 2.48
N PRO A 83 -11.15 8.63 1.67
CA PRO A 83 -9.92 8.02 2.18
C PRO A 83 -9.18 8.92 3.18
N ASP A 84 -9.22 10.25 2.99
CA ASP A 84 -8.66 11.21 3.96
C ASP A 84 -9.32 11.08 5.33
N ALA A 85 -10.63 10.94 5.40
CA ALA A 85 -11.33 10.78 6.67
C ALA A 85 -10.98 9.46 7.36
N LEU A 86 -10.81 8.38 6.58
CA LEU A 86 -10.46 7.07 7.12
C LEU A 86 -9.03 7.06 7.70
N ILE A 87 -8.05 7.62 7.00
CA ILE A 87 -6.67 7.65 7.49
C ILE A 87 -6.55 8.56 8.72
N LEU A 88 -7.28 9.68 8.76
CA LEU A 88 -7.30 10.59 9.91
C LEU A 88 -7.92 9.92 11.15
N ASP A 89 -9.04 9.21 10.99
CA ASP A 89 -9.70 8.45 12.08
C ASP A 89 -8.76 7.36 12.62
N GLU A 90 -8.15 6.57 11.74
CA GLU A 90 -7.26 5.48 12.13
C GLU A 90 -5.99 5.99 12.83
N ALA A 91 -5.39 7.04 12.29
CA ALA A 91 -4.20 7.67 12.89
C ALA A 91 -4.52 8.26 14.27
N PHE A 92 -5.66 8.96 14.41
CA PHE A 92 -6.09 9.50 15.70
C PHE A 92 -6.26 8.39 16.75
N ARG A 93 -6.99 7.33 16.42
CA ARG A 93 -7.22 6.19 17.34
C ARG A 93 -5.92 5.51 17.73
N THR A 94 -5.02 5.31 16.75
CA THR A 94 -3.73 4.66 17.00
C THR A 94 -2.86 5.50 17.93
N LEU A 95 -2.74 6.80 17.68
CA LEU A 95 -1.89 7.69 18.47
C LEU A 95 -2.49 7.96 19.85
N TYR A 96 -3.80 8.24 19.93
CA TYR A 96 -4.48 8.55 21.19
C TYR A 96 -4.46 7.35 22.16
N GLY A 97 -4.53 6.13 21.63
CA GLY A 97 -4.53 4.91 22.43
C GLY A 97 -3.16 4.27 22.65
N ASP A 98 -2.07 4.83 22.12
CA ASP A 98 -0.75 4.22 22.22
C ASP A 98 -0.01 4.65 23.50
N PRO A 99 0.14 3.76 24.50
CA PRO A 99 0.84 4.09 25.75
C PRO A 99 2.34 4.33 25.57
N ARG A 100 2.91 4.00 24.41
CA ARG A 100 4.33 4.20 24.07
C ARG A 100 4.59 5.61 23.53
N LEU A 101 3.55 6.39 23.26
CA LEU A 101 3.69 7.76 22.78
C LEU A 101 4.15 8.66 23.91
N ASP A 102 5.46 8.89 23.99
CA ASP A 102 6.05 9.89 24.89
C ASP A 102 6.18 11.23 24.16
N PHE A 103 5.28 12.17 24.46
CA PHE A 103 5.28 13.49 23.83
C PHE A 103 6.53 14.34 24.16
N ARG A 104 7.29 13.96 25.20
CA ARG A 104 8.55 14.61 25.55
C ARG A 104 9.73 14.11 24.72
N HIS A 105 9.58 12.91 24.12
CA HIS A 105 10.62 12.23 23.35
C HIS A 105 10.01 11.63 22.07
N LEU A 106 9.38 12.48 21.26
CA LEU A 106 8.73 12.05 20.00
C LEU A 106 9.72 11.40 19.03
N GLU A 107 11.01 11.76 19.14
CA GLU A 107 12.09 11.18 18.33
C GLU A 107 12.32 9.68 18.59
N LYS A 108 11.83 9.17 19.72
CA LYS A 108 11.92 7.74 20.07
C LYS A 108 10.71 6.93 19.63
N TYR A 109 9.66 7.60 19.16
CA TYR A 109 8.46 6.90 18.74
C TYR A 109 8.69 6.13 17.43
N ASP A 110 8.18 4.89 17.34
CA ASP A 110 8.33 4.01 16.19
C ASP A 110 7.37 4.42 15.06
N MET A 111 7.84 5.37 14.25
CA MET A 111 7.10 5.91 13.09
C MET A 111 6.90 4.86 12.00
N ASP A 112 7.84 3.96 11.83
CA ASP A 112 7.75 2.89 10.83
C ASP A 112 6.61 1.92 11.16
N SER A 113 6.48 1.57 12.43
CA SER A 113 5.37 0.75 12.92
C SER A 113 4.02 1.46 12.73
N LEU A 114 3.94 2.76 13.03
CA LEU A 114 2.75 3.57 12.84
C LEU A 114 2.31 3.57 11.38
N THR A 115 3.20 3.95 10.47
CA THR A 115 2.86 4.08 9.04
C THR A 115 2.46 2.75 8.42
N LYS A 116 3.15 1.64 8.76
CA LYS A 116 2.78 0.28 8.33
C LYS A 116 1.40 -0.15 8.83
N ARG A 117 1.07 0.17 10.09
CA ARG A 117 -0.27 -0.10 10.64
C ARG A 117 -1.35 0.68 9.90
N LEU A 118 -1.10 1.94 9.58
CA LEU A 118 -2.03 2.76 8.79
C LEU A 118 -2.26 2.17 7.40
N VAL A 119 -1.21 1.76 6.68
CA VAL A 119 -1.34 1.08 5.38
C VAL A 119 -2.20 -0.17 5.50
N THR A 120 -1.94 -1.02 6.50
CA THR A 120 -2.71 -2.25 6.73
C THR A 120 -4.17 -1.95 7.02
N ALA A 121 -4.46 -1.01 7.90
CA ALA A 121 -5.82 -0.63 8.27
C ALA A 121 -6.59 -0.01 7.10
N MET A 122 -5.93 0.85 6.32
CA MET A 122 -6.53 1.45 5.13
C MET A 122 -6.85 0.40 4.06
N ASN A 123 -5.93 -0.52 3.79
CA ASN A 123 -6.15 -1.59 2.83
C ASN A 123 -7.25 -2.57 3.28
N ALA A 124 -7.39 -2.82 4.58
CA ALA A 124 -8.49 -3.62 5.11
C ALA A 124 -9.87 -2.97 4.88
N ARG A 125 -9.95 -1.64 4.87
CA ARG A 125 -11.20 -0.88 4.68
C ARG A 125 -11.53 -0.56 3.23
N LEU A 126 -10.50 -0.26 2.42
CA LEU A 126 -10.64 0.22 1.04
C LEU A 126 -10.45 -0.89 0.00
N GLY A 127 -9.91 -2.03 0.41
CA GLY A 127 -9.51 -3.14 -0.44
C GLY A 127 -7.98 -3.26 -0.54
N GLU A 128 -7.51 -4.48 -0.76
CA GLU A 128 -6.07 -4.76 -0.86
C GLU A 128 -5.43 -3.99 -2.02
N GLY A 129 -4.27 -3.38 -1.77
CA GLY A 129 -3.53 -2.58 -2.75
C GLY A 129 -4.11 -1.19 -3.01
N SER A 130 -5.16 -0.77 -2.30
CA SER A 130 -5.74 0.57 -2.41
C SER A 130 -4.77 1.67 -1.98
N VAL A 131 -4.02 1.42 -0.89
CA VAL A 131 -2.97 2.30 -0.38
C VAL A 131 -1.63 1.61 -0.48
N LYS A 132 -0.69 2.24 -1.17
CA LYS A 132 0.68 1.73 -1.38
C LYS A 132 1.53 1.93 -0.14
N ASP A 133 1.59 3.16 0.31
CA ASP A 133 2.41 3.61 1.43
C ASP A 133 1.78 4.81 2.14
N VAL A 134 2.22 5.02 3.36
CA VAL A 134 1.90 6.20 4.17
C VAL A 134 3.22 6.77 4.66
N LEU A 135 3.48 8.03 4.35
CA LEU A 135 4.69 8.75 4.71
C LEU A 135 4.34 9.81 5.76
N LEU A 136 5.20 9.98 6.74
CA LEU A 136 5.07 11.04 7.72
C LEU A 136 5.56 12.36 7.13
N GLN A 137 4.69 13.38 7.13
CA GLN A 137 5.03 14.70 6.63
C GLN A 137 5.43 15.65 7.76
N ASP A 138 4.73 15.55 8.89
CA ASP A 138 5.01 16.33 10.10
C ASP A 138 4.63 15.51 11.34
N PHE A 139 5.43 15.65 12.41
CA PHE A 139 5.18 15.06 13.70
C PHE A 139 5.83 15.92 14.78
N SER A 140 5.02 16.75 15.42
CA SER A 140 5.50 17.75 16.37
C SER A 140 4.60 17.84 17.60
N TYR A 141 5.13 18.37 18.69
CA TYR A 141 4.38 18.64 19.92
C TYR A 141 4.18 20.15 20.09
N MET A 142 2.94 20.54 20.33
CA MET A 142 2.55 21.92 20.64
C MET A 142 2.08 22.00 22.10
N PRO A 143 2.80 22.70 22.98
CA PRO A 143 2.36 22.93 24.35
C PRO A 143 1.05 23.73 24.40
N LYS A 144 0.24 23.50 25.43
CA LYS A 144 -1.05 24.20 25.61
C LYS A 144 -0.92 25.74 25.56
N ASN A 145 0.19 26.28 26.07
CA ASN A 145 0.40 27.72 26.16
C ASN A 145 0.70 28.39 24.82
N GLU A 146 1.03 27.61 23.79
CA GLU A 146 1.34 28.08 22.43
C GLU A 146 0.18 27.85 21.46
N THR A 147 -0.95 27.30 21.94
CA THR A 147 -2.11 27.07 21.08
C THR A 147 -2.74 28.42 20.70
N PRO A 148 -2.88 28.75 19.40
CA PRO A 148 -3.58 29.94 18.96
C PRO A 148 -5.02 29.93 19.48
N ARG A 149 -5.49 31.09 19.98
CA ARG A 149 -6.89 31.26 20.40
C ARG A 149 -7.83 31.44 19.23
#